data_58cfebb9eb27a9e0cb51ebf346329181
#
_entry.id   58cfebb9eb27a9e0cb51ebf346329181
#
_cell.length_a   1.000
_cell.length_b   1.000
_cell.length_c   1.000
_cell.angle_alpha   90.00
_cell.angle_beta   90.00
_cell.angle_gamma   90.00
#
_symmetry.space_group_name_H-M   'P 1'
#
loop_
_entity.id
_entity.type
_entity.pdbx_description
1 polymer ?
#
loop_
_entity_poly.entity_id
_entity_poly.type
_entity_poly.pdbx_seq_one_letter_code
_entity_poly.pdbx_strand_id
1 'polypeptide(L)'
;GGISLVNDPAASTYEALQTREAGARVIMIDPNIRLGFIAGVEDSYRARITRMIARADIVKLSDEDLHWFAGAGDLHALAQGILDMGPKVVFLTEGAKGAHAITKTLARFAPARSVTVADTVGAGDTFNAGALAALHNRGALSKAGIAQLDAGSLDAALALGVQAAAITVSRAGANPPWAHELGA
;
A
#
# COMPACT_ATOMS: atom_id res chain seq x y z
N GLY A 1 8.83 -2.95 -1.80
CA GLY A 1 8.30 -4.26 -2.21
C GLY A 1 8.84 -4.70 -3.55
N GLY A 2 8.07 -5.54 -4.20
CA GLY A 2 8.39 -6.03 -5.52
C GLY A 2 9.70 -6.82 -5.58
N ILE A 3 10.45 -6.63 -6.66
CA ILE A 3 11.67 -7.39 -6.96
C ILE A 3 12.75 -7.30 -5.87
N SER A 4 12.79 -6.22 -5.10
CA SER A 4 13.77 -6.03 -4.02
C SER A 4 13.66 -7.08 -2.90
N LEU A 5 12.52 -7.75 -2.79
CA LEU A 5 12.27 -8.77 -1.76
C LEU A 5 12.41 -10.21 -2.28
N VAL A 6 12.84 -10.38 -3.52
CA VAL A 6 12.99 -11.71 -4.16
C VAL A 6 14.42 -12.25 -3.93
N ASN A 7 15.43 -11.47 -4.26
CA ASN A 7 16.81 -11.93 -4.33
C ASN A 7 17.68 -11.36 -3.20
N ASP A 8 18.50 -12.22 -2.61
CA ASP A 8 19.56 -11.82 -1.69
C ASP A 8 20.76 -11.23 -2.45
N PRO A 9 21.49 -10.28 -1.80
CA PRO A 9 21.37 -9.87 -0.41
C PRO A 9 20.29 -8.79 -0.16
N ALA A 10 19.65 -8.23 -1.19
CA ALA A 10 18.70 -7.13 -1.05
C ALA A 10 17.52 -7.53 -0.16
N ALA A 11 16.92 -8.69 -0.41
CA ALA A 11 15.73 -9.14 0.29
C ALA A 11 15.98 -9.33 1.79
N SER A 12 17.07 -9.99 2.18
CA SER A 12 17.44 -10.16 3.58
C SER A 12 17.82 -8.83 4.24
N THR A 13 18.46 -7.91 3.51
CA THR A 13 18.81 -6.59 4.02
C THR A 13 17.57 -5.74 4.34
N TYR A 14 16.57 -5.74 3.44
CA TYR A 14 15.31 -5.02 3.70
C TYR A 14 14.51 -5.65 4.85
N GLU A 15 14.48 -6.98 4.94
CA GLU A 15 13.80 -7.66 6.05
C GLU A 15 14.49 -7.36 7.39
N ALA A 16 15.83 -7.35 7.43
CA ALA A 16 16.61 -7.01 8.61
C ALA A 16 16.42 -5.53 9.02
N LEU A 17 16.42 -4.60 8.05
CA LEU A 17 16.16 -3.18 8.29
C LEU A 17 14.76 -2.99 8.90
N GLN A 18 13.74 -3.59 8.29
CA GLN A 18 12.37 -3.53 8.82
C GLN A 18 12.31 -4.07 10.25
N THR A 19 12.91 -5.23 10.51
CA THR A 19 12.92 -5.86 11.84
C THR A 19 13.55 -4.95 12.88
N ARG A 20 14.65 -4.28 12.54
CA ARG A 20 15.33 -3.34 13.44
C ARG A 20 14.49 -2.10 13.75
N GLU A 21 13.81 -1.55 12.73
CA GLU A 21 13.13 -0.25 12.84
C GLU A 21 11.65 -0.37 13.27
N ALA A 22 11.04 -1.56 13.18
CA ALA A 22 9.60 -1.76 13.38
C ALA A 22 9.07 -1.33 14.76
N GLY A 23 9.91 -1.33 15.81
CA GLY A 23 9.51 -0.87 17.13
C GLY A 23 9.44 0.65 17.26
N ALA A 24 10.23 1.40 16.47
CA ALA A 24 10.40 2.84 16.63
C ALA A 24 9.79 3.68 15.50
N ARG A 25 9.69 3.12 14.30
CA ARG A 25 9.25 3.83 13.09
C ARG A 25 7.98 3.23 12.51
N VAL A 26 7.17 4.05 11.85
CA VAL A 26 6.07 3.56 11.03
C VAL A 26 6.65 2.78 9.86
N ILE A 27 6.18 1.56 9.70
CA ILE A 27 6.55 0.67 8.61
C ILE A 27 5.38 0.55 7.65
N MET A 28 5.61 0.90 6.40
CA MET A 28 4.69 0.62 5.30
C MET A 28 5.31 -0.41 4.36
N ILE A 29 4.52 -1.38 3.94
CA ILE A 29 4.90 -2.34 2.92
C ILE A 29 3.84 -2.37 1.81
N ASP A 30 4.31 -2.36 0.56
CA ASP A 30 3.57 -2.68 -0.64
C ASP A 30 4.32 -3.86 -1.29
N PRO A 31 3.81 -5.09 -1.19
CA PRO A 31 4.46 -6.26 -1.77
C PRO A 31 4.67 -6.12 -3.27
N ASN A 32 3.69 -5.54 -3.97
CA ASN A 32 3.73 -5.28 -5.40
C ASN A 32 4.20 -6.52 -6.18
N ILE A 33 3.41 -7.59 -6.07
CA ILE A 33 3.75 -8.94 -6.50
C ILE A 33 3.81 -9.00 -8.04
N ARG A 34 4.88 -9.60 -8.55
CA ARG A 34 5.08 -9.84 -9.98
C ARG A 34 5.47 -11.29 -10.18
N LEU A 35 4.52 -12.09 -10.67
CA LEU A 35 4.67 -13.55 -10.79
C LEU A 35 5.93 -13.94 -11.58
N GLY A 36 6.28 -13.19 -12.62
CA GLY A 36 7.48 -13.46 -13.42
C GLY A 36 8.80 -13.34 -12.65
N PHE A 37 8.84 -12.56 -11.56
CA PHE A 37 10.06 -12.40 -10.75
C PHE A 37 10.17 -13.41 -9.62
N ILE A 38 9.06 -14.00 -9.19
CA ILE A 38 9.03 -14.94 -8.07
C ILE A 38 8.93 -16.40 -8.50
N ALA A 39 8.91 -16.66 -9.82
CA ALA A 39 8.80 -18.01 -10.37
C ALA A 39 9.89 -18.92 -9.80
N GLY A 40 9.48 -20.06 -9.21
CA GLY A 40 10.38 -21.03 -8.58
C GLY A 40 10.82 -20.69 -7.16
N VAL A 41 10.44 -19.52 -6.61
CA VAL A 41 10.74 -19.12 -5.23
C VAL A 41 9.52 -18.64 -4.47
N GLU A 42 8.32 -18.95 -4.97
CA GLU A 42 7.03 -18.44 -4.47
C GLU A 42 6.84 -18.70 -2.98
N ASP A 43 7.16 -19.90 -2.48
CA ASP A 43 6.96 -20.26 -1.08
C ASP A 43 7.89 -19.46 -0.17
N SER A 44 9.16 -19.33 -0.54
CA SER A 44 10.13 -18.55 0.23
C SER A 44 9.81 -17.06 0.22
N TYR A 45 9.36 -16.53 -0.93
CA TYR A 45 8.91 -15.17 -1.07
C TYR A 45 7.65 -14.91 -0.22
N ARG A 46 6.64 -15.80 -0.32
CA ARG A 46 5.42 -15.74 0.50
C ARG A 46 5.74 -15.74 1.99
N ALA A 47 6.60 -16.65 2.45
CA ALA A 47 7.02 -16.72 3.84
C ALA A 47 7.68 -15.42 4.31
N ARG A 48 8.57 -14.81 3.48
CA ARG A 48 9.19 -13.51 3.77
C ARG A 48 8.16 -12.39 3.87
N ILE A 49 7.27 -12.28 2.87
CA ILE A 49 6.21 -11.25 2.87
C ILE A 49 5.30 -11.41 4.09
N THR A 50 4.93 -12.63 4.47
CA THR A 50 4.13 -12.91 5.68
C THR A 50 4.80 -12.35 6.93
N ARG A 51 6.09 -12.60 7.12
CA ARG A 51 6.84 -12.06 8.27
C ARG A 51 6.94 -10.53 8.25
N MET A 52 7.09 -9.96 7.05
CA MET A 52 7.19 -8.51 6.87
C MET A 52 5.84 -7.81 7.07
N ILE A 53 4.74 -8.38 6.59
CA ILE A 53 3.38 -7.88 6.85
C ILE A 53 3.11 -7.87 8.36
N ALA A 54 3.43 -8.94 9.07
CA ALA A 54 3.19 -9.02 10.52
C ALA A 54 3.90 -7.93 11.34
N ARG A 55 4.96 -7.31 10.80
CA ARG A 55 5.71 -6.22 11.44
C ARG A 55 5.36 -4.83 10.89
N ALA A 56 4.53 -4.76 9.86
CA ALA A 56 4.13 -3.48 9.26
C ALA A 56 2.98 -2.83 10.05
N ASP A 57 2.92 -1.51 9.99
CA ASP A 57 1.80 -0.72 10.49
C ASP A 57 0.77 -0.46 9.38
N ILE A 58 1.27 -0.26 8.17
CA ILE A 58 0.50 0.02 6.96
C ILE A 58 0.85 -1.03 5.91
N VAL A 59 -0.17 -1.64 5.33
CA VAL A 59 -0.01 -2.51 4.17
C VAL A 59 -0.82 -1.93 3.03
N LYS A 60 -0.22 -1.81 1.84
CA LYS A 60 -0.98 -1.54 0.62
C LYS A 60 -0.90 -2.76 -0.29
N LEU A 61 -2.02 -3.13 -0.86
CA LEU A 61 -2.16 -4.23 -1.81
C LEU A 61 -3.07 -3.78 -2.97
N SER A 62 -2.84 -4.32 -4.16
CA SER A 62 -3.89 -4.37 -5.18
C SER A 62 -4.84 -5.53 -4.88
N ASP A 63 -6.01 -5.55 -5.50
CA ASP A 63 -6.92 -6.69 -5.46
C ASP A 63 -6.23 -7.98 -5.98
N GLU A 64 -5.43 -7.87 -7.04
CA GLU A 64 -4.64 -8.98 -7.58
C GLU A 64 -3.60 -9.50 -6.57
N ASP A 65 -2.83 -8.59 -5.93
CA ASP A 65 -1.86 -8.95 -4.90
C ASP A 65 -2.52 -9.60 -3.70
N LEU A 66 -3.68 -9.08 -3.27
CA LEU A 66 -4.43 -9.63 -2.14
C LEU A 66 -4.94 -11.04 -2.44
N HIS A 67 -5.50 -11.26 -3.63
CA HIS A 67 -5.93 -12.59 -4.05
C HIS A 67 -4.76 -13.58 -4.19
N TRP A 68 -3.62 -13.14 -4.72
CA TRP A 68 -2.44 -14.00 -4.77
C TRP A 68 -1.96 -14.40 -3.38
N PHE A 69 -1.97 -13.45 -2.43
CA PHE A 69 -1.46 -13.68 -1.07
C PHE A 69 -2.43 -14.50 -0.22
N ALA A 70 -3.71 -14.15 -0.21
CA ALA A 70 -4.71 -14.66 0.72
C ALA A 70 -5.71 -15.66 0.07
N GLY A 71 -5.64 -15.84 -1.26
CA GLY A 71 -6.55 -16.71 -1.99
C GLY A 71 -7.81 -16.00 -2.50
N ALA A 72 -8.74 -16.77 -3.08
CA ALA A 72 -10.00 -16.24 -3.58
C ALA A 72 -10.95 -15.92 -2.42
N GLY A 73 -11.69 -14.82 -2.53
CA GLY A 73 -12.68 -14.43 -1.52
C GLY A 73 -13.15 -13.00 -1.66
N ASP A 74 -14.00 -12.59 -0.73
CA ASP A 74 -14.41 -11.19 -0.61
C ASP A 74 -13.21 -10.34 -0.18
N LEU A 75 -12.96 -9.25 -0.90
CA LEU A 75 -11.78 -8.40 -0.70
C LEU A 75 -11.72 -7.80 0.71
N HIS A 76 -12.89 -7.43 1.27
CA HIS A 76 -12.93 -6.86 2.60
C HIS A 76 -12.61 -7.91 3.66
N ALA A 77 -13.15 -9.12 3.53
CA ALA A 77 -12.86 -10.23 4.43
C ALA A 77 -11.37 -10.64 4.37
N LEU A 78 -10.79 -10.68 3.16
CA LEU A 78 -9.37 -10.97 2.98
C LEU A 78 -8.48 -9.87 3.59
N ALA A 79 -8.85 -8.59 3.45
CA ALA A 79 -8.14 -7.48 4.07
C ALA A 79 -8.22 -7.51 5.61
N GLN A 80 -9.33 -7.97 6.20
CA GLN A 80 -9.41 -8.21 7.64
C GLN A 80 -8.42 -9.30 8.08
N GLY A 81 -8.24 -10.35 7.28
CA GLY A 81 -7.20 -11.37 7.53
C GLY A 81 -5.78 -10.79 7.54
N ILE A 82 -5.49 -9.80 6.68
CA ILE A 82 -4.20 -9.08 6.71
C ILE A 82 -4.06 -8.26 7.99
N LEU A 83 -5.12 -7.56 8.43
CA LEU A 83 -5.12 -6.79 9.68
C LEU A 83 -4.90 -7.67 10.92
N ASP A 84 -5.38 -8.92 10.89
CA ASP A 84 -5.18 -9.87 11.99
C ASP A 84 -3.73 -10.35 12.12
N MET A 85 -2.93 -10.19 11.06
CA MET A 85 -1.48 -10.47 11.10
C MET A 85 -0.68 -9.40 11.87
N GLY A 86 -1.22 -8.17 12.04
CA GLY A 86 -0.54 -7.10 12.79
C GLY A 86 -0.75 -5.67 12.34
N PRO A 87 -0.91 -5.38 11.05
CA PRO A 87 -1.11 -4.02 10.53
C PRO A 87 -2.29 -3.30 11.19
N LYS A 88 -2.24 -1.97 11.18
CA LYS A 88 -3.30 -1.11 11.71
C LYS A 88 -4.23 -0.63 10.61
N VAL A 89 -3.72 -0.51 9.39
CA VAL A 89 -4.49 -0.13 8.20
C VAL A 89 -4.02 -0.90 6.97
N VAL A 90 -4.97 -1.32 6.17
CA VAL A 90 -4.77 -1.87 4.82
C VAL A 90 -5.34 -0.87 3.82
N PHE A 91 -4.51 -0.38 2.90
CA PHE A 91 -4.97 0.27 1.69
C PHE A 91 -5.10 -0.78 0.59
N LEU A 92 -6.29 -0.89 0.00
CA LEU A 92 -6.59 -1.82 -1.07
C LEU A 92 -6.98 -1.03 -2.32
N THR A 93 -6.23 -1.20 -3.41
CA THR A 93 -6.51 -0.53 -4.68
C THR A 93 -7.14 -1.50 -5.67
N GLU A 94 -8.22 -1.05 -6.36
CA GLU A 94 -8.97 -1.80 -7.36
C GLU A 94 -8.95 -1.11 -8.74
N GLY A 95 -7.80 -0.57 -9.12
CA GLY A 95 -7.60 0.08 -10.42
C GLY A 95 -8.63 1.18 -10.69
N ALA A 96 -9.40 1.04 -11.76
CA ALA A 96 -10.39 2.03 -12.18
C ALA A 96 -11.62 2.14 -11.26
N LYS A 97 -11.82 1.24 -10.32
CA LYS A 97 -12.92 1.36 -9.34
C LYS A 97 -12.56 2.37 -8.24
N GLY A 98 -11.33 2.35 -7.75
CA GLY A 98 -10.88 3.23 -6.68
C GLY A 98 -10.02 2.52 -5.64
N ALA A 99 -10.09 2.99 -4.39
CA ALA A 99 -9.30 2.45 -3.30
C ALA A 99 -10.09 2.43 -1.98
N HIS A 100 -9.78 1.44 -1.15
CA HIS A 100 -10.29 1.30 0.20
C HIS A 100 -9.18 1.56 1.23
N ALA A 101 -9.55 2.10 2.38
CA ALA A 101 -8.76 2.13 3.60
C ALA A 101 -9.52 1.37 4.68
N ILE A 102 -8.95 0.28 5.16
CA ILE A 102 -9.60 -0.67 6.05
C ILE A 102 -8.78 -0.79 7.33
N THR A 103 -9.42 -0.61 8.47
CA THR A 103 -8.90 -0.89 9.81
C THR A 103 -9.77 -1.96 10.47
N LYS A 104 -9.44 -2.36 11.69
CA LYS A 104 -10.32 -3.30 12.44
C LYS A 104 -11.72 -2.78 12.72
N THR A 105 -11.92 -1.46 12.70
CA THR A 105 -13.19 -0.82 13.10
C THR A 105 -13.79 0.09 12.04
N LEU A 106 -13.02 0.48 11.04
CA LEU A 106 -13.44 1.42 10.01
C LEU A 106 -13.13 0.87 8.62
N ALA A 107 -14.04 1.15 7.68
CA ALA A 107 -13.82 0.96 6.26
C ALA A 107 -14.23 2.23 5.51
N ARG A 108 -13.35 2.75 4.67
CA ARG A 108 -13.57 3.93 3.85
C ARG A 108 -13.26 3.61 2.40
N PHE A 109 -13.92 4.28 1.47
CA PHE A 109 -13.74 4.10 0.03
C PHE A 109 -13.66 5.45 -0.67
N ALA A 110 -12.74 5.56 -1.63
CA ALA A 110 -12.69 6.67 -2.56
C ALA A 110 -12.73 6.12 -4.00
N PRO A 111 -13.68 6.59 -4.83
CA PRO A 111 -13.73 6.18 -6.24
C PRO A 111 -12.52 6.72 -7.01
N ALA A 112 -12.08 5.97 -8.01
CA ALA A 112 -11.05 6.45 -8.93
C ALA A 112 -11.52 7.72 -9.65
N ARG A 113 -10.58 8.63 -9.93
CA ARG A 113 -10.88 9.81 -10.77
C ARG A 113 -10.90 9.39 -12.24
N SER A 114 -11.92 9.83 -12.97
CA SER A 114 -12.01 9.56 -14.41
C SER A 114 -10.93 10.37 -15.15
N VAL A 115 -10.01 9.68 -15.80
CA VAL A 115 -8.93 10.26 -16.61
C VAL A 115 -8.70 9.39 -17.86
N THR A 116 -8.10 9.98 -18.89
CA THR A 116 -7.59 9.19 -20.02
C THR A 116 -6.28 8.55 -19.57
N VAL A 117 -6.25 7.21 -19.52
CA VAL A 117 -5.07 6.45 -19.11
C VAL A 117 -4.06 6.42 -20.25
N ALA A 118 -2.86 6.95 -20.02
CA ALA A 118 -1.72 6.88 -20.93
C ALA A 118 -0.75 5.74 -20.54
N ASP A 119 -0.53 5.53 -19.23
CA ASP A 119 0.35 4.49 -18.69
C ASP A 119 -0.08 4.15 -17.26
N THR A 120 0.14 2.93 -16.81
CA THR A 120 -0.18 2.51 -15.44
C THR A 120 1.03 2.39 -14.53
N VAL A 121 2.25 2.57 -15.07
CA VAL A 121 3.50 2.49 -14.32
C VAL A 121 3.56 3.57 -13.25
N GLY A 122 3.87 3.17 -12.02
CA GLY A 122 4.02 4.08 -10.88
C GLY A 122 2.71 4.50 -10.20
N ALA A 123 1.54 4.05 -10.68
CA ALA A 123 0.25 4.39 -10.06
C ALA A 123 0.18 4.01 -8.59
N GLY A 124 0.59 2.78 -8.24
CA GLY A 124 0.65 2.29 -6.86
C GLY A 124 1.62 3.08 -6.00
N ASP A 125 2.81 3.37 -6.52
CA ASP A 125 3.84 4.13 -5.81
C ASP A 125 3.38 5.57 -5.51
N THR A 126 2.72 6.22 -6.48
CA THR A 126 2.16 7.56 -6.28
C THR A 126 0.93 7.59 -5.39
N PHE A 127 0.09 6.56 -5.43
CA PHE A 127 -0.97 6.38 -4.43
C PHE A 127 -0.37 6.30 -3.02
N ASN A 128 0.66 5.47 -2.82
CA ASN A 128 1.36 5.34 -1.53
C ASN A 128 1.94 6.67 -1.06
N ALA A 129 2.59 7.42 -1.95
CA ALA A 129 3.16 8.73 -1.64
C ALA A 129 2.07 9.73 -1.22
N GLY A 130 0.95 9.80 -1.95
CA GLY A 130 -0.17 10.66 -1.62
C GLY A 130 -0.81 10.31 -0.28
N ALA A 131 -1.06 9.01 -0.03
CA ALA A 131 -1.62 8.55 1.23
C ALA A 131 -0.71 8.90 2.43
N LEU A 132 0.59 8.63 2.31
CA LEU A 132 1.57 8.97 3.35
C LEU A 132 1.69 10.49 3.56
N ALA A 133 1.67 11.29 2.50
CA ALA A 133 1.70 12.75 2.60
C ALA A 133 0.47 13.30 3.34
N ALA A 134 -0.71 12.78 3.05
CA ALA A 134 -1.94 13.17 3.75
C ALA A 134 -1.88 12.81 5.24
N LEU A 135 -1.42 11.60 5.59
CA LEU A 135 -1.25 11.19 6.98
C LEU A 135 -0.19 12.04 7.71
N HIS A 136 0.90 12.39 7.02
CA HIS A 136 1.94 13.30 7.55
C HIS A 136 1.37 14.68 7.86
N ASN A 137 0.66 15.30 6.91
CA ASN A 137 0.07 16.63 7.05
C ASN A 137 -0.96 16.71 8.18
N ARG A 138 -1.59 15.58 8.53
CA ARG A 138 -2.51 15.46 9.67
C ARG A 138 -1.81 15.10 10.99
N GLY A 139 -0.48 14.99 11.00
CA GLY A 139 0.27 14.57 12.18
C GLY A 139 0.06 13.11 12.59
N ALA A 140 -0.57 12.31 11.72
CA ALA A 140 -0.93 10.92 12.02
C ALA A 140 0.18 9.91 11.68
N LEU A 141 1.25 10.34 10.99
CA LEU A 141 2.34 9.43 10.56
C LEU A 141 3.35 9.17 11.70
N SER A 142 2.85 8.59 12.77
CA SER A 142 3.61 8.09 13.91
C SER A 142 3.01 6.78 14.39
N LYS A 143 3.74 5.98 15.18
CA LYS A 143 3.23 4.71 15.73
C LYS A 143 1.90 4.91 16.47
N ALA A 144 1.82 5.92 17.31
CA ALA A 144 0.60 6.24 18.06
C ALA A 144 -0.51 6.75 17.12
N GLY A 145 -0.17 7.61 16.15
CA GLY A 145 -1.12 8.15 15.19
C GLY A 145 -1.73 7.08 14.30
N ILE A 146 -0.92 6.18 13.75
CA ILE A 146 -1.41 5.07 12.91
C ILE A 146 -2.30 4.11 13.72
N ALA A 147 -2.03 3.92 14.99
CA ALA A 147 -2.87 3.07 15.85
C ALA A 147 -4.25 3.69 16.17
N GLN A 148 -4.44 4.98 15.92
CA GLN A 148 -5.65 5.75 16.27
C GLN A 148 -6.26 6.50 15.08
N LEU A 149 -6.08 5.99 13.86
CA LEU A 149 -6.60 6.60 12.64
C LEU A 149 -8.12 6.75 12.71
N ASP A 150 -8.59 7.97 12.53
CA ASP A 150 -10.01 8.30 12.40
C ASP A 150 -10.48 8.28 10.94
N ALA A 151 -11.79 8.34 10.75
CA ALA A 151 -12.41 8.37 9.41
C ALA A 151 -11.88 9.52 8.55
N GLY A 152 -11.70 10.72 9.15
CA GLY A 152 -11.18 11.89 8.43
C GLY A 152 -9.74 11.70 7.94
N SER A 153 -8.88 11.03 8.71
CA SER A 153 -7.52 10.70 8.31
C SER A 153 -7.48 9.68 7.18
N LEU A 154 -8.35 8.66 7.24
CA LEU A 154 -8.49 7.66 6.17
C LEU A 154 -9.01 8.29 4.88
N ASP A 155 -10.03 9.14 4.97
CA ASP A 155 -10.60 9.85 3.82
C ASP A 155 -9.58 10.77 3.16
N ALA A 156 -8.79 11.51 3.94
CA ALA A 156 -7.73 12.37 3.42
C ALA A 156 -6.62 11.56 2.72
N ALA A 157 -6.21 10.43 3.31
CA ALA A 157 -5.22 9.54 2.72
C ALA A 157 -5.70 8.97 1.38
N LEU A 158 -6.94 8.49 1.32
CA LEU A 158 -7.56 7.98 0.10
C LEU A 158 -7.68 9.08 -0.96
N ALA A 159 -8.19 10.25 -0.60
CA ALA A 159 -8.42 11.35 -1.54
C ALA A 159 -7.13 11.79 -2.24
N LEU A 160 -6.06 12.00 -1.46
CA LEU A 160 -4.78 12.43 -2.01
C LEU A 160 -4.08 11.29 -2.77
N GLY A 161 -4.16 10.06 -2.27
CA GLY A 161 -3.62 8.88 -2.95
C GLY A 161 -4.26 8.64 -4.32
N VAL A 162 -5.59 8.64 -4.38
CA VAL A 162 -6.34 8.47 -5.64
C VAL A 162 -6.09 9.62 -6.61
N GLN A 163 -5.98 10.87 -6.11
CA GLN A 163 -5.67 12.03 -6.94
C GLN A 163 -4.28 11.92 -7.55
N ALA A 164 -3.28 11.60 -6.76
CA ALA A 164 -1.90 11.46 -7.23
C ALA A 164 -1.76 10.33 -8.27
N ALA A 165 -2.37 9.19 -7.99
CA ALA A 165 -2.40 8.06 -8.92
C ALA A 165 -3.10 8.44 -10.25
N ALA A 166 -4.23 9.13 -10.22
CA ALA A 166 -4.97 9.55 -11.41
C ALA A 166 -4.13 10.47 -12.32
N ILE A 167 -3.39 11.43 -11.74
CA ILE A 167 -2.48 12.29 -12.50
C ILE A 167 -1.34 11.47 -13.11
N THR A 168 -0.77 10.54 -12.34
CA THR A 168 0.31 9.67 -12.83
C THR A 168 -0.11 8.86 -14.04
N VAL A 169 -1.27 8.18 -13.96
CA VAL A 169 -1.73 7.32 -15.07
C VAL A 169 -2.17 8.10 -16.30
N SER A 170 -2.42 9.40 -16.19
CA SER A 170 -2.73 10.28 -17.34
C SER A 170 -1.50 10.72 -18.13
N ARG A 171 -0.30 10.29 -17.70
CA ARG A 171 1.00 10.67 -18.29
C ARG A 171 1.75 9.42 -18.73
N ALA A 172 2.63 9.59 -19.73
CA ALA A 172 3.52 8.51 -20.16
C ALA A 172 4.61 8.25 -19.11
N GLY A 173 4.88 6.99 -18.81
CA GLY A 173 5.88 6.54 -17.84
C GLY A 173 5.51 6.87 -16.39
N ALA A 174 6.39 6.53 -15.47
CA ALA A 174 6.25 6.83 -14.03
C ALA A 174 6.47 8.33 -13.77
N ASN A 175 5.49 9.17 -14.07
CA ASN A 175 5.56 10.62 -13.99
C ASN A 175 4.59 11.18 -12.92
N PRO A 176 5.02 11.19 -11.62
CA PRO A 176 4.17 11.61 -10.52
C PRO A 176 3.88 13.13 -10.56
N PRO A 177 2.78 13.58 -9.94
CA PRO A 177 2.48 14.99 -9.82
C PRO A 177 3.40 15.70 -8.84
N TRP A 178 3.65 16.99 -9.11
CA TRP A 178 4.21 17.91 -8.13
C TRP A 178 3.15 18.37 -7.11
N ALA A 179 3.56 18.84 -5.94
CA ALA A 179 2.64 19.30 -4.90
C ALA A 179 1.64 20.37 -5.40
N HIS A 180 2.09 21.34 -6.20
CA HIS A 180 1.22 22.39 -6.75
C HIS A 180 0.15 21.87 -7.71
N GLU A 181 0.33 20.70 -8.31
CA GLU A 181 -0.66 20.06 -9.19
C GLU A 181 -1.75 19.32 -8.38
N LEU A 182 -1.50 19.09 -7.10
CA LEU A 182 -2.43 18.45 -6.17
C LEU A 182 -3.29 19.48 -5.42
N GLY A 183 -3.06 20.78 -5.63
CA GLY A 183 -3.76 21.87 -4.94
C GLY A 183 -3.35 21.99 -3.46
N ALA A 184 -2.15 21.55 -3.14
CA ALA A 184 -1.55 21.64 -1.82
C ALA A 184 -0.64 22.86 -1.68
#